data_bc6faf55a0a0c54bee58f2f6a87d0bd2
#
_entry.id   bc6faf55a0a0c54bee58f2f6a87d0bd2
#
_cell.length_a   1.000
_cell.length_b   1.000
_cell.length_c   1.000
_cell.angle_alpha   90.00
_cell.angle_beta   90.00
_cell.angle_gamma   90.00
#
_symmetry.space_group_name_H-M   'P 1'
#
loop_
_entity.id
_entity.type
_entity.pdbx_description
1 polymer ?
#
loop_
_entity_poly.entity_id
_entity_poly.type
_entity_poly.pdbx_seq_one_letter_code
_entity_poly.pdbx_strand_id
1 'polypeptide(L)'
;MASTLSTTFTGLDFVNPFILASAPPTESKRKIMKAFEAGWGGVVTKTIGLHPVENVAGPKTIYQRTSETKPYVSRIKRPDTVSHSSWNWELISDQPLDLWLPDLEEIKSSYPDRMVIASIMAGAGNQEEMDNWKKLAKSVVDVGCDAIELNLSCPHMDRKDMGANVANDEEIIRSILQAVKSAVSVPIWVKLTPASSSLVDGAAAAYGAGAASISLCNTFPSLPLMDPETLKFEVEVDGLVTSGGLGGLAILHQALQRVSDISRAFPDKSISGIGGIRGFREAFNFIVHGAGNLQVCTAAMEEKGSGGVGIKLIQELKDDLRDYLDHKGHSSIEEFRGIARERIVEHSQVRRKSENYNGGFAISA
;
A
#
# COMPACT_ATOMS: atom_id res chain seq x y z
N MET A 1 -20.52 11.08 -23.10
CA MET A 1 -20.43 11.85 -21.83
C MET A 1 -18.96 12.03 -21.57
N ALA A 2 -18.52 13.15 -20.99
CA ALA A 2 -17.11 13.31 -20.60
C ALA A 2 -16.77 12.27 -19.53
N SER A 3 -15.61 11.63 -19.65
CA SER A 3 -15.10 10.69 -18.63
C SER A 3 -14.84 11.40 -17.31
N THR A 4 -15.11 10.76 -16.20
CA THR A 4 -14.80 11.28 -14.87
C THR A 4 -13.73 10.44 -14.20
N LEU A 5 -12.76 11.10 -13.55
CA LEU A 5 -11.79 10.42 -12.69
C LEU A 5 -12.32 10.24 -11.27
N SER A 6 -13.41 10.92 -10.88
CA SER A 6 -14.01 10.73 -9.56
C SER A 6 -14.55 9.31 -9.41
N THR A 7 -14.43 8.78 -8.20
CA THR A 7 -14.91 7.44 -7.86
C THR A 7 -15.43 7.42 -6.44
N THR A 8 -16.47 6.61 -6.19
CA THR A 8 -16.94 6.35 -4.82
C THR A 8 -16.33 5.05 -4.33
N PHE A 9 -15.65 5.09 -3.19
CA PHE A 9 -15.03 3.92 -2.59
C PHE A 9 -15.36 3.87 -1.09
N THR A 10 -15.94 2.76 -0.64
CA THR A 10 -16.43 2.55 0.75
C THR A 10 -17.40 3.65 1.25
N GLY A 11 -18.18 4.24 0.34
CA GLY A 11 -19.10 5.34 0.65
C GLY A 11 -18.46 6.73 0.71
N LEU A 12 -17.18 6.85 0.36
CA LEU A 12 -16.44 8.12 0.28
C LEU A 12 -16.21 8.52 -1.18
N ASP A 13 -16.37 9.81 -1.49
CA ASP A 13 -16.22 10.34 -2.84
C ASP A 13 -14.81 10.90 -3.05
N PHE A 14 -14.04 10.23 -3.87
CA PHE A 14 -12.68 10.61 -4.25
C PHE A 14 -12.68 11.39 -5.57
N VAL A 15 -11.94 12.48 -5.65
CA VAL A 15 -11.76 13.26 -6.89
C VAL A 15 -11.01 12.50 -7.99
N ASN A 16 -10.27 11.47 -7.62
CA ASN A 16 -9.63 10.46 -8.49
C ASN A 16 -9.26 9.23 -7.64
N PRO A 17 -9.03 8.04 -8.25
CA PRO A 17 -8.80 6.80 -7.51
C PRO A 17 -7.40 6.67 -6.90
N PHE A 18 -6.51 7.63 -7.10
CA PHE A 18 -5.12 7.55 -6.66
C PHE A 18 -4.92 8.23 -5.32
N ILE A 19 -4.39 7.50 -4.35
CA ILE A 19 -4.08 8.01 -3.01
C ILE A 19 -2.65 7.66 -2.61
N LEU A 20 -2.06 8.41 -1.68
CA LEU A 20 -0.78 8.03 -1.11
C LEU A 20 -0.96 7.00 -0.01
N ALA A 21 -0.12 5.95 -0.02
CA ALA A 21 -0.10 4.93 1.01
C ALA A 21 0.50 5.43 2.33
N SER A 22 0.18 4.75 3.43
CA SER A 22 0.83 4.94 4.74
C SER A 22 2.33 4.66 4.66
N ALA A 23 3.13 5.74 4.55
CA ALA A 23 4.57 5.68 4.26
C ALA A 23 5.23 7.06 4.45
N PRO A 24 6.54 7.23 4.22
CA PRO A 24 7.21 8.53 4.33
C PRO A 24 6.56 9.71 3.60
N PRO A 25 5.89 9.55 2.43
CA PRO A 25 5.19 10.67 1.80
C PRO A 25 4.03 11.26 2.62
N THR A 26 3.53 10.52 3.61
CA THR A 26 2.38 10.91 4.45
C THR A 26 2.73 11.01 5.94
N GLU A 27 4.00 11.20 6.29
CA GLU A 27 4.48 11.23 7.67
C GLU A 27 4.32 12.59 8.38
N SER A 28 3.88 13.63 7.67
CA SER A 28 3.71 14.96 8.25
C SER A 28 2.69 15.80 7.49
N LYS A 29 2.05 16.76 8.18
CA LYS A 29 1.15 17.74 7.58
C LYS A 29 1.73 18.36 6.30
N ARG A 30 2.96 18.88 6.37
CA ARG A 30 3.61 19.52 5.23
C ARG A 30 3.68 18.61 3.98
N LYS A 31 3.96 17.32 4.16
CA LYS A 31 4.02 16.35 3.05
C LYS A 31 2.63 16.04 2.51
N ILE A 32 1.65 15.87 3.38
CA ILE A 32 0.25 15.60 3.00
C ILE A 32 -0.33 16.79 2.22
N MET A 33 -0.16 18.02 2.69
CA MET A 33 -0.64 19.21 1.99
C MET A 33 -0.01 19.34 0.60
N LYS A 34 1.31 19.10 0.46
CA LYS A 34 1.97 19.05 -0.85
C LYS A 34 1.42 17.97 -1.78
N ALA A 35 0.99 16.83 -1.22
CA ALA A 35 0.33 15.80 -2.00
C ALA A 35 -1.01 16.30 -2.57
N PHE A 36 -1.81 16.95 -1.76
CA PHE A 36 -3.08 17.51 -2.18
C PHE A 36 -2.92 18.64 -3.21
N GLU A 37 -1.93 19.52 -3.01
CA GLU A 37 -1.54 20.53 -4.01
C GLU A 37 -1.13 19.90 -5.35
N ALA A 38 -0.45 18.76 -5.33
CA ALA A 38 -0.09 18.02 -6.53
C ALA A 38 -1.29 17.34 -7.21
N GLY A 39 -2.42 17.14 -6.50
CA GLY A 39 -3.66 16.59 -7.04
C GLY A 39 -4.01 15.17 -6.64
N TRP A 40 -3.36 14.58 -5.61
CA TRP A 40 -3.75 13.28 -5.06
C TRP A 40 -5.17 13.32 -4.52
N GLY A 41 -5.95 12.27 -4.78
CA GLY A 41 -7.35 12.16 -4.38
C GLY A 41 -7.55 11.94 -2.88
N GLY A 42 -6.55 11.39 -2.22
CA GLY A 42 -6.54 11.14 -0.79
C GLY A 42 -5.16 10.70 -0.29
N VAL A 43 -5.06 10.51 1.01
CA VAL A 43 -3.87 9.97 1.67
C VAL A 43 -4.26 8.99 2.76
N VAL A 44 -3.42 7.97 2.97
CA VAL A 44 -3.38 7.19 4.20
C VAL A 44 -2.20 7.69 5.01
N THR A 45 -2.41 8.21 6.22
CA THR A 45 -1.34 8.78 7.05
C THR A 45 -0.27 7.76 7.38
N LYS A 46 0.97 8.19 7.67
CA LYS A 46 1.93 7.33 8.38
C LYS A 46 1.23 6.78 9.61
N THR A 47 1.39 5.50 9.91
CA THR A 47 0.66 4.83 11.00
C THR A 47 0.88 5.54 12.34
N ILE A 48 -0.21 5.90 13.00
CA ILE A 48 -0.25 6.63 14.26
C ILE A 48 -0.43 5.63 15.40
N GLY A 49 0.41 5.72 16.43
CA GLY A 49 0.25 5.03 17.71
C GLY A 49 -0.15 6.01 18.81
N LEU A 50 -0.54 5.48 19.98
CA LEU A 50 -0.79 6.34 21.16
C LEU A 50 0.50 7.01 21.66
N HIS A 51 1.60 6.30 21.54
CA HIS A 51 2.92 6.76 21.92
C HIS A 51 3.83 6.76 20.69
N PRO A 52 4.75 7.72 20.58
CA PRO A 52 5.75 7.72 19.52
C PRO A 52 6.64 6.48 19.63
N VAL A 53 7.09 5.98 18.49
CA VAL A 53 8.03 4.85 18.44
C VAL A 53 9.38 5.38 18.02
N GLU A 54 10.42 5.03 18.77
CA GLU A 54 11.78 5.35 18.39
C GLU A 54 12.18 4.54 17.15
N ASN A 55 12.36 5.22 16.03
CA ASN A 55 12.82 4.62 14.79
C ASN A 55 14.35 4.48 14.79
N VAL A 56 14.88 3.57 13.97
CA VAL A 56 16.32 3.38 13.80
C VAL A 56 17.04 4.68 13.40
N ALA A 57 18.24 4.86 13.91
CA ALA A 57 19.13 5.94 13.50
C ALA A 57 19.66 5.66 12.08
N GLY A 58 19.69 6.69 11.22
CA GLY A 58 20.22 6.58 9.86
C GLY A 58 19.18 6.40 8.78
N PRO A 59 19.57 5.98 7.56
CA PRO A 59 18.65 5.81 6.44
C PRO A 59 17.59 4.75 6.75
N LYS A 60 16.31 5.13 6.73
CA LYS A 60 15.19 4.23 7.01
C LYS A 60 14.72 3.51 5.74
N THR A 61 14.96 4.09 4.58
CA THR A 61 14.59 3.54 3.26
C THR A 61 15.73 3.71 2.29
N ILE A 62 16.02 2.67 1.53
CA ILE A 62 16.95 2.71 0.39
C ILE A 62 16.24 2.27 -0.89
N TYR A 63 16.66 2.83 -2.03
CA TYR A 63 16.25 2.35 -3.34
C TYR A 63 17.20 1.25 -3.79
N GLN A 64 16.64 0.15 -4.27
CA GLN A 64 17.44 -0.91 -4.83
C GLN A 64 18.02 -0.47 -6.18
N ARG A 65 19.33 -0.67 -6.35
CA ARG A 65 20.03 -0.47 -7.61
C ARG A 65 20.43 -1.82 -8.16
N THR A 66 20.28 -2.01 -9.47
CA THR A 66 20.84 -3.15 -10.13
C THR A 66 22.25 -2.83 -10.58
N SER A 67 23.24 -3.56 -10.05
CA SER A 67 24.63 -3.61 -10.50
C SER A 67 25.47 -2.32 -10.44
N GLU A 68 25.80 -1.81 -9.27
CA GLU A 68 27.03 -1.05 -9.07
C GLU A 68 28.24 -1.96 -8.82
N THR A 69 28.04 -3.27 -8.67
CA THR A 69 29.13 -4.21 -8.41
C THR A 69 29.95 -4.43 -9.67
N LYS A 70 31.24 -4.17 -9.58
CA LYS A 70 32.22 -4.64 -10.57
C LYS A 70 32.02 -6.15 -10.75
N PRO A 71 31.85 -6.64 -11.96
CA PRO A 71 31.59 -8.07 -12.15
C PRO A 71 32.84 -8.86 -11.78
N TYR A 72 32.83 -9.56 -10.65
CA TYR A 72 33.90 -10.50 -10.29
C TYR A 72 34.03 -11.66 -11.28
N VAL A 73 32.96 -11.97 -11.99
CA VAL A 73 32.86 -13.15 -12.86
C VAL A 73 32.31 -12.84 -14.26
N SER A 74 31.67 -11.71 -14.48
CA SER A 74 31.07 -11.36 -15.77
C SER A 74 31.86 -10.29 -16.50
N ARG A 75 32.28 -10.58 -17.71
CA ARG A 75 32.88 -9.60 -18.65
C ARG A 75 31.84 -8.70 -19.34
N ILE A 76 30.56 -8.86 -19.01
CA ILE A 76 29.44 -8.12 -19.60
C ILE A 76 29.19 -6.91 -18.71
N LYS A 77 29.51 -5.72 -19.21
CA LYS A 77 29.09 -4.45 -18.59
C LYS A 77 27.57 -4.36 -18.71
N ARG A 78 26.86 -4.39 -17.59
CA ARG A 78 25.43 -4.04 -17.55
C ARG A 78 25.31 -2.55 -17.24
N PRO A 79 24.39 -1.83 -17.90
CA PRO A 79 24.14 -0.45 -17.53
C PRO A 79 23.57 -0.40 -16.11
N ASP A 80 23.96 0.64 -15.36
CA ASP A 80 23.35 0.94 -14.06
C ASP A 80 21.88 1.30 -14.27
N THR A 81 20.99 0.46 -13.76
CA THR A 81 19.56 0.72 -13.83
C THR A 81 19.00 0.81 -12.42
N VAL A 82 18.23 1.85 -12.15
CA VAL A 82 17.43 1.96 -10.92
C VAL A 82 16.29 0.96 -11.02
N SER A 83 16.16 0.09 -10.03
CA SER A 83 15.14 -0.98 -10.07
C SER A 83 13.73 -0.49 -9.77
N HIS A 84 13.53 0.81 -9.43
CA HIS A 84 12.25 1.37 -8.98
C HIS A 84 11.62 0.57 -7.82
N SER A 85 12.47 -0.04 -7.01
CA SER A 85 12.13 -0.84 -5.85
C SER A 85 12.80 -0.25 -4.62
N SER A 86 12.21 -0.44 -3.46
CA SER A 86 12.74 0.05 -2.20
C SER A 86 12.81 -1.04 -1.17
N TRP A 87 13.76 -0.92 -0.27
CA TRP A 87 13.83 -1.66 0.96
C TRP A 87 13.77 -0.68 2.13
N ASN A 88 13.05 -1.02 3.19
CA ASN A 88 12.93 -0.18 4.38
C ASN A 88 12.82 -1.01 5.65
N TRP A 89 13.21 -0.42 6.76
CA TRP A 89 13.00 -0.94 8.12
C TRP A 89 12.29 0.08 9.01
N GLU A 90 11.42 0.86 8.40
CA GLU A 90 10.65 1.88 9.11
C GLU A 90 9.57 1.28 9.99
N LEU A 91 9.50 1.76 11.21
CA LEU A 91 8.41 1.52 12.13
C LEU A 91 7.24 2.48 11.85
N ILE A 92 6.29 2.55 12.78
CA ILE A 92 5.19 3.53 12.75
C ILE A 92 5.72 4.95 12.99
N SER A 93 4.83 5.94 13.05
CA SER A 93 5.20 7.34 13.22
C SER A 93 5.95 7.57 14.54
N ASP A 94 7.02 8.36 14.48
CA ASP A 94 7.72 8.93 15.63
C ASP A 94 7.10 10.26 16.10
N GLN A 95 6.12 10.80 15.35
CA GLN A 95 5.35 11.97 15.77
C GLN A 95 4.31 11.56 16.83
N PRO A 96 4.24 12.25 17.99
CA PRO A 96 3.24 12.00 19.03
C PRO A 96 1.81 12.27 18.54
N LEU A 97 0.83 11.58 19.15
CA LEU A 97 -0.58 11.72 18.80
C LEU A 97 -1.09 13.17 19.00
N ASP A 98 -0.67 13.84 20.05
CA ASP A 98 -1.04 15.22 20.36
C ASP A 98 -0.55 16.26 19.33
N LEU A 99 0.48 15.92 18.55
CA LEU A 99 0.90 16.71 17.40
C LEU A 99 0.16 16.29 16.11
N TRP A 100 -0.21 15.01 15.97
CA TRP A 100 -0.98 14.55 14.83
C TRP A 100 -2.39 15.15 14.79
N LEU A 101 -3.08 15.25 15.92
CA LEU A 101 -4.47 15.68 15.95
C LEU A 101 -4.69 17.11 15.39
N PRO A 102 -3.99 18.16 15.85
CA PRO A 102 -4.12 19.49 15.26
C PRO A 102 -3.65 19.54 13.80
N ASP A 103 -2.64 18.74 13.42
CA ASP A 103 -2.19 18.64 12.04
C ASP A 103 -3.27 18.07 11.12
N LEU A 104 -3.98 17.03 11.54
CA LEU A 104 -5.08 16.40 10.81
C LEU A 104 -6.29 17.36 10.67
N GLU A 105 -6.64 18.06 11.73
CA GLU A 105 -7.72 19.06 11.72
C GLU A 105 -7.43 20.18 10.72
N GLU A 106 -6.19 20.71 10.69
CA GLU A 106 -5.77 21.73 9.74
C GLU A 106 -5.77 21.19 8.29
N ILE A 107 -5.31 19.96 8.07
CA ILE A 107 -5.35 19.31 6.74
C ILE A 107 -6.79 19.22 6.23
N LYS A 108 -7.72 18.73 7.05
CA LYS A 108 -9.12 18.56 6.65
C LYS A 108 -9.82 19.88 6.41
N SER A 109 -9.58 20.89 7.25
CA SER A 109 -10.14 22.23 7.05
C SER A 109 -9.62 22.89 5.77
N SER A 110 -8.35 22.67 5.42
CA SER A 110 -7.72 23.25 4.22
C SER A 110 -8.11 22.52 2.93
N TYR A 111 -8.40 21.22 3.00
CA TYR A 111 -8.71 20.35 1.84
C TYR A 111 -9.96 19.49 2.11
N PRO A 112 -11.15 20.11 2.23
CA PRO A 112 -12.39 19.40 2.62
C PRO A 112 -12.83 18.36 1.59
N ASP A 113 -12.44 18.51 0.33
CA ASP A 113 -12.73 17.62 -0.81
C ASP A 113 -11.70 16.49 -1.01
N ARG A 114 -10.69 16.41 -0.14
CA ARG A 114 -9.67 15.34 -0.16
C ARG A 114 -9.88 14.38 0.99
N MET A 115 -9.71 13.09 0.70
CA MET A 115 -9.91 12.05 1.71
C MET A 115 -8.64 11.84 2.55
N VAL A 116 -8.81 11.93 3.86
CA VAL A 116 -7.77 11.62 4.85
C VAL A 116 -8.16 10.36 5.61
N ILE A 117 -7.41 9.29 5.35
CA ILE A 117 -7.57 8.00 6.00
C ILE A 117 -6.49 7.90 7.09
N ALA A 118 -6.89 7.83 8.35
CA ALA A 118 -5.93 7.67 9.44
C ALA A 118 -5.48 6.21 9.54
N SER A 119 -4.20 5.92 9.27
CA SER A 119 -3.62 4.62 9.60
C SER A 119 -3.30 4.58 11.08
N ILE A 120 -3.82 3.59 11.81
CA ILE A 120 -3.62 3.45 13.25
C ILE A 120 -3.14 2.06 13.63
N MET A 121 -2.42 1.94 14.76
CA MET A 121 -1.98 0.66 15.33
C MET A 121 -1.85 0.73 16.84
N ALA A 122 -2.34 -0.33 17.50
CA ALA A 122 -2.11 -0.65 18.91
C ALA A 122 -1.84 -2.16 19.06
N GLY A 123 -1.68 -2.64 20.28
CA GLY A 123 -1.51 -4.08 20.55
C GLY A 123 -2.84 -4.84 20.58
N ALA A 124 -2.73 -6.16 20.76
CA ALA A 124 -3.88 -7.06 20.82
C ALA A 124 -3.87 -7.98 22.07
N GLY A 125 -2.88 -7.83 22.94
CA GLY A 125 -2.63 -8.81 23.99
C GLY A 125 -3.60 -8.80 25.19
N ASN A 126 -4.38 -7.71 25.37
CA ASN A 126 -5.26 -7.56 26.53
C ASN A 126 -6.36 -6.49 26.30
N GLN A 127 -7.22 -6.29 27.31
CA GLN A 127 -8.32 -5.32 27.23
C GLN A 127 -7.83 -3.87 27.12
N GLU A 128 -6.73 -3.52 27.76
CA GLU A 128 -6.13 -2.19 27.68
C GLU A 128 -5.76 -1.85 26.23
N GLU A 129 -5.19 -2.79 25.51
CA GLU A 129 -4.86 -2.61 24.09
C GLU A 129 -6.10 -2.45 23.21
N MET A 130 -7.20 -3.17 23.52
CA MET A 130 -8.48 -2.94 22.83
C MET A 130 -9.03 -1.54 23.10
N ASP A 131 -8.88 -1.01 24.31
CA ASP A 131 -9.27 0.35 24.65
C ASP A 131 -8.34 1.39 23.98
N ASN A 132 -7.07 1.06 23.79
CA ASN A 132 -6.12 1.86 23.02
C ASN A 132 -6.54 1.98 21.54
N TRP A 133 -7.01 0.90 20.91
CA TRP A 133 -7.58 0.95 19.56
C TRP A 133 -8.80 1.89 19.48
N LYS A 134 -9.72 1.80 20.44
CA LYS A 134 -10.91 2.68 20.50
C LYS A 134 -10.51 4.15 20.68
N LYS A 135 -9.55 4.42 21.58
CA LYS A 135 -9.07 5.78 21.84
C LYS A 135 -8.41 6.38 20.60
N LEU A 136 -7.51 5.66 19.94
CA LEU A 136 -6.89 6.11 18.69
C LEU A 136 -7.94 6.40 17.62
N ALA A 137 -8.85 5.44 17.38
CA ALA A 137 -9.88 5.57 16.36
C ALA A 137 -10.76 6.81 16.62
N LYS A 138 -11.24 6.97 17.86
CA LYS A 138 -12.06 8.13 18.23
C LYS A 138 -11.30 9.44 18.06
N SER A 139 -10.04 9.51 18.51
CA SER A 139 -9.25 10.74 18.45
C SER A 139 -9.07 11.25 17.02
N VAL A 140 -8.74 10.35 16.06
CA VAL A 140 -8.52 10.75 14.66
C VAL A 140 -9.82 11.08 13.92
N VAL A 141 -10.94 10.45 14.28
CA VAL A 141 -12.25 10.74 13.69
C VAL A 141 -12.81 12.07 14.24
N ASP A 142 -12.62 12.36 15.52
CA ASP A 142 -13.07 13.62 16.16
C ASP A 142 -12.44 14.87 15.50
N VAL A 143 -11.25 14.74 14.90
CA VAL A 143 -10.57 15.83 14.16
C VAL A 143 -10.83 15.80 12.65
N GLY A 144 -11.76 14.95 12.18
CA GLY A 144 -12.30 14.97 10.82
C GLY A 144 -11.68 13.99 9.83
N CYS A 145 -10.94 12.96 10.26
CA CYS A 145 -10.53 11.90 9.34
C CYS A 145 -11.75 11.15 8.76
N ASP A 146 -11.73 10.90 7.44
CA ASP A 146 -12.87 10.36 6.69
C ASP A 146 -13.00 8.84 6.85
N ALA A 147 -11.91 8.15 7.11
CA ALA A 147 -11.84 6.70 7.33
C ALA A 147 -10.64 6.33 8.21
N ILE A 148 -10.61 5.07 8.62
CA ILE A 148 -9.50 4.47 9.38
C ILE A 148 -8.92 3.32 8.57
N GLU A 149 -7.57 3.20 8.52
CA GLU A 149 -6.88 1.99 8.07
C GLU A 149 -6.19 1.32 9.28
N LEU A 150 -6.67 0.13 9.68
CA LEU A 150 -6.03 -0.68 10.71
C LEU A 150 -4.76 -1.32 10.16
N ASN A 151 -3.61 -0.96 10.70
CA ASN A 151 -2.34 -1.54 10.27
C ASN A 151 -2.07 -2.87 11.00
N LEU A 152 -2.56 -3.98 10.44
CA LEU A 152 -2.29 -5.34 10.91
C LEU A 152 -1.17 -5.99 10.09
N SER A 153 -0.21 -5.22 9.59
CA SER A 153 0.72 -5.69 8.58
C SER A 153 2.16 -5.18 8.74
N CYS A 154 2.45 -4.39 9.78
CA CYS A 154 3.82 -3.90 10.01
C CYS A 154 4.76 -5.09 10.29
N PRO A 155 5.78 -5.35 9.43
CA PRO A 155 6.60 -6.55 9.57
C PRO A 155 7.71 -6.45 10.61
N HIS A 156 7.93 -5.26 11.18
CA HIS A 156 9.11 -4.95 12.00
C HIS A 156 8.80 -4.79 13.49
N MET A 157 7.58 -5.12 13.94
CA MET A 157 7.23 -4.97 15.35
C MET A 157 7.83 -6.09 16.18
N ASP A 158 8.65 -5.75 17.19
CA ASP A 158 9.21 -6.69 18.14
C ASP A 158 8.13 -7.30 19.05
N ARG A 159 7.06 -6.57 19.29
CA ARG A 159 5.90 -7.05 20.05
C ARG A 159 5.12 -8.09 19.26
N LYS A 160 4.93 -9.28 19.83
CA LYS A 160 4.21 -10.40 19.22
C LYS A 160 2.71 -10.16 19.05
N ASP A 161 2.15 -9.21 19.78
CA ASP A 161 0.75 -8.81 19.77
C ASP A 161 0.47 -7.59 18.87
N MET A 162 1.38 -7.27 17.94
CA MET A 162 1.26 -6.10 17.05
C MET A 162 1.64 -6.43 15.59
N GLY A 163 1.13 -5.61 14.68
CA GLY A 163 1.50 -5.63 13.27
C GLY A 163 1.23 -6.96 12.58
N ALA A 164 2.19 -7.45 11.80
CA ALA A 164 2.06 -8.69 11.03
C ALA A 164 1.91 -9.95 11.92
N ASN A 165 2.33 -9.88 13.18
CA ASN A 165 2.23 -11.00 14.10
C ASN A 165 0.77 -11.39 14.42
N VAL A 166 -0.15 -10.43 14.34
CA VAL A 166 -1.59 -10.65 14.61
C VAL A 166 -2.41 -10.90 13.35
N ALA A 167 -1.84 -10.70 12.18
CA ALA A 167 -2.54 -10.80 10.90
C ALA A 167 -2.96 -12.23 10.49
N ASN A 168 -2.42 -13.25 11.16
CA ASN A 168 -2.76 -14.66 10.93
C ASN A 168 -3.76 -15.21 11.95
N ASP A 169 -4.21 -14.38 12.90
CA ASP A 169 -5.18 -14.77 13.92
C ASP A 169 -6.52 -14.09 13.65
N GLU A 170 -7.47 -14.86 13.15
CA GLU A 170 -8.80 -14.37 12.77
C GLU A 170 -9.57 -13.78 13.96
N GLU A 171 -9.45 -14.38 15.17
CA GLU A 171 -10.15 -13.89 16.35
C GLU A 171 -9.59 -12.55 16.82
N ILE A 172 -8.29 -12.36 16.71
CA ILE A 172 -7.65 -11.07 16.99
C ILE A 172 -8.11 -10.01 15.98
N ILE A 173 -8.14 -10.35 14.68
CA ILE A 173 -8.64 -9.45 13.63
C ILE A 173 -10.09 -9.03 13.95
N ARG A 174 -10.98 -9.99 14.28
CA ARG A 174 -12.38 -9.72 14.65
C ARG A 174 -12.46 -8.83 15.88
N SER A 175 -11.70 -9.12 16.92
CA SER A 175 -11.73 -8.38 18.19
C SER A 175 -11.30 -6.93 18.03
N ILE A 176 -10.20 -6.69 17.31
CA ILE A 176 -9.72 -5.33 17.01
C ILE A 176 -10.78 -4.55 16.23
N LEU A 177 -11.30 -5.16 15.16
CA LEU A 177 -12.27 -4.49 14.31
C LEU A 177 -13.58 -4.17 15.05
N GLN A 178 -14.09 -5.10 15.88
CA GLN A 178 -15.25 -4.86 16.73
C GLN A 178 -15.01 -3.75 17.74
N ALA A 179 -13.83 -3.71 18.38
CA ALA A 179 -13.45 -2.65 19.30
C ALA A 179 -13.49 -1.29 18.60
N VAL A 180 -12.82 -1.14 17.47
CA VAL A 180 -12.79 0.12 16.69
C VAL A 180 -14.20 0.49 16.23
N LYS A 181 -14.95 -0.44 15.66
CA LYS A 181 -16.32 -0.21 15.18
C LYS A 181 -17.29 0.22 16.27
N SER A 182 -17.05 -0.21 17.52
CA SER A 182 -17.87 0.25 18.68
C SER A 182 -17.62 1.72 19.04
N ALA A 183 -16.52 2.31 18.59
CA ALA A 183 -16.10 3.67 18.94
C ALA A 183 -16.38 4.71 17.84
N VAL A 184 -16.50 4.27 16.57
CA VAL A 184 -16.62 5.18 15.40
C VAL A 184 -17.60 4.62 14.36
N SER A 185 -18.12 5.53 13.50
CA SER A 185 -19.05 5.19 12.41
C SER A 185 -18.44 5.31 11.01
N VAL A 186 -17.23 5.85 10.89
CA VAL A 186 -16.54 5.99 9.60
C VAL A 186 -16.15 4.62 9.03
N PRO A 187 -15.94 4.51 7.69
CA PRO A 187 -15.44 3.28 7.09
C PRO A 187 -14.10 2.82 7.69
N ILE A 188 -14.00 1.52 7.96
CA ILE A 188 -12.78 0.91 8.51
C ILE A 188 -12.18 0.00 7.43
N TRP A 189 -10.95 0.30 7.03
CA TRP A 189 -10.14 -0.53 6.14
C TRP A 189 -9.17 -1.35 6.98
N VAL A 190 -8.83 -2.54 6.50
CA VAL A 190 -7.86 -3.41 7.18
C VAL A 190 -6.69 -3.69 6.24
N LYS A 191 -5.50 -3.25 6.61
CA LYS A 191 -4.28 -3.51 5.84
C LYS A 191 -3.62 -4.78 6.33
N LEU A 192 -3.55 -5.77 5.41
CA LEU A 192 -3.01 -7.10 5.70
C LEU A 192 -1.58 -7.26 5.17
N THR A 193 -0.84 -8.17 5.80
CA THR A 193 0.50 -8.56 5.37
C THR A 193 0.42 -9.49 4.15
N PRO A 194 1.28 -9.29 3.14
CA PRO A 194 1.34 -10.22 2.01
C PRO A 194 1.95 -11.58 2.37
N ALA A 195 2.63 -11.65 3.51
CA ALA A 195 3.32 -12.86 3.99
C ALA A 195 2.38 -13.83 4.74
N SER A 196 1.09 -13.49 4.89
CA SER A 196 0.12 -14.40 5.51
C SER A 196 -0.07 -15.66 4.66
N SER A 197 -0.01 -16.82 5.31
CA SER A 197 -0.36 -18.12 4.70
C SER A 197 -1.88 -18.32 4.56
N SER A 198 -2.68 -17.55 5.32
CA SER A 198 -4.15 -17.60 5.37
C SER A 198 -4.77 -16.23 5.02
N LEU A 199 -4.26 -15.56 3.99
CA LEU A 199 -4.71 -14.22 3.62
C LEU A 199 -6.22 -14.14 3.36
N VAL A 200 -6.80 -15.16 2.70
CA VAL A 200 -8.23 -15.21 2.38
C VAL A 200 -9.07 -15.36 3.65
N ASP A 201 -8.61 -16.16 4.61
CA ASP A 201 -9.30 -16.36 5.88
C ASP A 201 -9.24 -15.10 6.75
N GLY A 202 -8.06 -14.44 6.80
CA GLY A 202 -7.92 -13.15 7.47
C GLY A 202 -8.83 -12.07 6.86
N ALA A 203 -8.96 -12.04 5.54
CA ALA A 203 -9.88 -11.13 4.85
C ALA A 203 -11.35 -11.49 5.14
N ALA A 204 -11.70 -12.80 5.17
CA ALA A 204 -13.03 -13.27 5.56
C ALA A 204 -13.38 -12.83 6.99
N ALA A 205 -12.44 -12.98 7.92
CA ALA A 205 -12.60 -12.53 9.30
C ALA A 205 -12.85 -11.02 9.39
N ALA A 206 -12.07 -10.23 8.67
CA ALA A 206 -12.21 -8.78 8.63
C ALA A 206 -13.54 -8.34 8.01
N TYR A 207 -13.90 -8.85 6.82
CA TYR A 207 -15.19 -8.53 6.19
C TYR A 207 -16.38 -9.00 7.01
N GLY A 208 -16.30 -10.20 7.64
CA GLY A 208 -17.33 -10.73 8.53
C GLY A 208 -17.54 -9.87 9.79
N ALA A 209 -16.48 -9.23 10.29
CA ALA A 209 -16.56 -8.30 11.40
C ALA A 209 -16.95 -6.86 10.98
N GLY A 210 -17.10 -6.61 9.68
CA GLY A 210 -17.62 -5.35 9.12
C GLY A 210 -16.56 -4.40 8.62
N ALA A 211 -15.39 -4.88 8.18
CA ALA A 211 -14.45 -4.08 7.41
C ALA A 211 -15.11 -3.57 6.13
N ALA A 212 -14.93 -2.31 5.82
CA ALA A 212 -15.40 -1.69 4.59
C ALA A 212 -14.49 -2.02 3.41
N SER A 213 -13.20 -2.22 3.65
CA SER A 213 -12.21 -2.59 2.63
C SER A 213 -11.04 -3.37 3.22
N ILE A 214 -10.40 -4.17 2.37
CA ILE A 214 -9.05 -4.71 2.63
C ILE A 214 -8.03 -3.93 1.81
N SER A 215 -6.95 -3.48 2.45
CA SER A 215 -5.81 -2.85 1.77
C SER A 215 -4.70 -3.88 1.54
N LEU A 216 -4.29 -4.09 0.28
CA LEU A 216 -3.29 -5.08 -0.13
C LEU A 216 -2.29 -4.50 -1.12
N CYS A 217 -1.01 -4.59 -0.80
CA CYS A 217 -0.47 -5.22 0.40
C CYS A 217 0.60 -4.33 1.07
N ASN A 218 1.05 -4.70 2.25
CA ASN A 218 2.27 -4.13 2.83
C ASN A 218 3.50 -4.72 2.12
N THR A 219 4.70 -4.27 2.48
CA THR A 219 5.99 -4.76 1.99
C THR A 219 6.23 -6.23 2.37
N PHE A 220 7.02 -6.92 1.55
CA PHE A 220 7.43 -8.30 1.81
C PHE A 220 8.67 -8.33 2.69
N PRO A 221 8.73 -9.21 3.71
CA PRO A 221 9.93 -9.39 4.53
C PRO A 221 11.14 -9.73 3.66
N SER A 222 12.26 -9.04 3.88
CA SER A 222 13.49 -9.21 3.10
C SER A 222 14.71 -8.68 3.86
N LEU A 223 15.90 -8.98 3.34
CA LEU A 223 17.17 -8.44 3.85
C LEU A 223 17.78 -7.48 2.83
N PRO A 224 18.53 -6.45 3.25
CA PRO A 224 19.36 -5.65 2.36
C PRO A 224 20.54 -6.48 1.85
N LEU A 225 21.14 -6.05 0.74
CA LEU A 225 22.32 -6.70 0.21
C LEU A 225 23.57 -6.32 1.01
N MET A 226 24.56 -7.21 0.97
CA MET A 226 25.90 -6.96 1.51
C MET A 226 26.85 -6.67 0.34
N ASP A 227 27.65 -5.62 0.48
CA ASP A 227 28.71 -5.32 -0.47
C ASP A 227 29.85 -6.32 -0.35
N PRO A 228 30.26 -7.00 -1.41
CA PRO A 228 31.25 -8.07 -1.34
C PRO A 228 32.69 -7.58 -1.13
N GLU A 229 33.00 -6.31 -1.33
CA GLU A 229 34.33 -5.75 -1.10
C GLU A 229 34.50 -5.29 0.34
N THR A 230 33.45 -4.60 0.86
CA THR A 230 33.52 -4.02 2.20
C THR A 230 32.96 -4.93 3.29
N LEU A 231 32.21 -5.97 2.91
CA LEU A 231 31.45 -6.85 3.80
C LEU A 231 30.50 -6.08 4.73
N LYS A 232 29.97 -4.96 4.25
CA LYS A 232 28.95 -4.15 4.93
C LYS A 232 27.61 -4.28 4.23
N PHE A 233 26.53 -4.22 4.98
CA PHE A 233 25.21 -4.10 4.38
C PHE A 233 25.00 -2.72 3.76
N GLU A 234 24.19 -2.64 2.70
CA GLU A 234 23.80 -1.37 2.07
C GLU A 234 23.20 -0.37 3.07
N VAL A 235 22.61 -0.92 4.15
CA VAL A 235 22.12 -0.16 5.30
C VAL A 235 22.39 -0.97 6.56
N GLU A 236 23.02 -0.36 7.54
CA GLU A 236 23.34 -0.95 8.84
C GLU A 236 23.49 0.15 9.90
N VAL A 237 23.30 -0.19 11.16
CA VAL A 237 23.65 0.66 12.32
C VAL A 237 24.61 -0.13 13.18
N ASP A 238 25.80 0.40 13.40
CA ASP A 238 26.88 -0.24 14.17
C ASP A 238 27.19 -1.69 13.70
N GLY A 239 27.11 -1.92 12.38
CA GLY A 239 27.34 -3.24 11.80
C GLY A 239 26.17 -4.23 11.95
N LEU A 240 25.03 -3.78 12.47
CA LEU A 240 23.85 -4.60 12.69
C LEU A 240 22.74 -4.25 11.70
N VAL A 241 21.99 -5.27 11.29
CA VAL A 241 20.83 -5.16 10.41
C VAL A 241 19.73 -6.11 10.89
N THR A 242 18.49 -5.78 10.57
CA THR A 242 17.34 -6.65 10.79
C THR A 242 16.58 -6.91 9.48
N SER A 243 15.62 -7.80 9.51
CA SER A 243 14.68 -7.96 8.40
C SER A 243 13.92 -6.65 8.17
N GLY A 244 13.82 -6.26 6.92
CA GLY A 244 13.08 -5.08 6.47
C GLY A 244 12.00 -5.45 5.46
N GLY A 245 11.38 -4.44 4.86
CA GLY A 245 10.30 -4.60 3.89
C GLY A 245 10.74 -4.26 2.47
N LEU A 246 10.59 -5.20 1.54
CA LEU A 246 10.74 -4.98 0.11
C LEU A 246 9.47 -4.38 -0.48
N GLY A 247 9.59 -3.29 -1.23
CA GLY A 247 8.50 -2.57 -1.89
C GLY A 247 8.83 -2.15 -3.33
N GLY A 248 7.90 -1.43 -3.97
CA GLY A 248 8.06 -0.95 -5.34
C GLY A 248 7.86 -2.04 -6.39
N LEU A 249 8.44 -1.88 -7.59
CA LEU A 249 8.21 -2.79 -8.72
C LEU A 249 8.57 -4.26 -8.43
N ALA A 250 9.52 -4.51 -7.53
CA ALA A 250 9.90 -5.87 -7.15
C ALA A 250 8.74 -6.72 -6.64
N ILE A 251 7.71 -6.10 -6.06
CA ILE A 251 6.56 -6.83 -5.49
C ILE A 251 5.30 -6.78 -6.35
N LEU A 252 5.31 -6.10 -7.50
CA LEU A 252 4.12 -5.84 -8.31
C LEU A 252 3.30 -7.10 -8.59
N HIS A 253 3.93 -8.13 -9.15
CA HIS A 253 3.20 -9.36 -9.55
C HIS A 253 2.64 -10.12 -8.35
N GLN A 254 3.34 -10.11 -7.23
CA GLN A 254 2.88 -10.73 -5.99
C GLN A 254 1.71 -9.93 -5.38
N ALA A 255 1.79 -8.60 -5.39
CA ALA A 255 0.71 -7.74 -4.93
C ALA A 255 -0.56 -7.91 -5.79
N LEU A 256 -0.42 -7.98 -7.12
CA LEU A 256 -1.52 -8.30 -8.04
C LEU A 256 -2.14 -9.66 -7.73
N GLN A 257 -1.33 -10.69 -7.47
CA GLN A 257 -1.82 -12.02 -7.07
C GLN A 257 -2.68 -11.92 -5.80
N ARG A 258 -2.19 -11.22 -4.76
CA ARG A 258 -2.93 -11.05 -3.50
C ARG A 258 -4.25 -10.30 -3.67
N VAL A 259 -4.27 -9.23 -4.47
CA VAL A 259 -5.51 -8.52 -4.82
C VAL A 259 -6.47 -9.44 -5.59
N SER A 260 -5.96 -10.19 -6.55
CA SER A 260 -6.75 -11.15 -7.32
C SER A 260 -7.37 -12.24 -6.45
N ASP A 261 -6.61 -12.82 -5.52
CA ASP A 261 -7.09 -13.87 -4.61
C ASP A 261 -8.30 -13.38 -3.78
N ILE A 262 -8.17 -12.19 -3.18
CA ILE A 262 -9.26 -11.59 -2.40
C ILE A 262 -10.43 -11.17 -3.28
N SER A 263 -10.16 -10.55 -4.42
CA SER A 263 -11.22 -10.10 -5.34
C SER A 263 -12.04 -11.25 -5.92
N ARG A 264 -11.44 -12.40 -6.12
CA ARG A 264 -12.14 -13.63 -6.58
C ARG A 264 -12.91 -14.29 -5.45
N ALA A 265 -12.36 -14.32 -4.24
CA ALA A 265 -13.03 -14.87 -3.06
C ALA A 265 -14.22 -14.00 -2.60
N PHE A 266 -14.11 -12.67 -2.77
CA PHE A 266 -15.10 -11.69 -2.31
C PHE A 266 -15.40 -10.66 -3.40
N PRO A 267 -16.09 -11.03 -4.51
CA PRO A 267 -16.24 -10.17 -5.69
C PRO A 267 -17.01 -8.87 -5.42
N ASP A 268 -17.88 -8.84 -4.41
CA ASP A 268 -18.71 -7.68 -4.03
C ASP A 268 -18.07 -6.79 -2.96
N LYS A 269 -16.85 -7.13 -2.52
CA LYS A 269 -16.15 -6.38 -1.47
C LYS A 269 -15.13 -5.41 -2.05
N SER A 270 -14.95 -4.29 -1.35
CA SER A 270 -13.99 -3.27 -1.74
C SER A 270 -12.55 -3.67 -1.39
N ILE A 271 -11.62 -3.42 -2.30
CA ILE A 271 -10.19 -3.66 -2.13
C ILE A 271 -9.43 -2.40 -2.52
N SER A 272 -8.52 -1.97 -1.66
CA SER A 272 -7.53 -0.92 -1.94
C SER A 272 -6.23 -1.58 -2.41
N GLY A 273 -5.82 -1.34 -3.66
CA GLY A 273 -4.65 -1.99 -4.27
C GLY A 273 -3.36 -1.24 -3.99
N ILE A 274 -2.32 -1.96 -3.51
CA ILE A 274 -1.01 -1.39 -3.16
C ILE A 274 0.10 -2.31 -3.64
N GLY A 275 1.15 -1.76 -4.27
CA GLY A 275 2.39 -2.50 -4.54
C GLY A 275 2.92 -2.31 -5.96
N GLY A 276 3.96 -1.52 -6.12
CA GLY A 276 4.66 -1.37 -7.40
C GLY A 276 3.95 -0.51 -8.44
N ILE A 277 2.93 0.25 -8.08
CA ILE A 277 2.28 1.20 -8.99
C ILE A 277 3.23 2.36 -9.25
N ARG A 278 3.68 2.50 -10.50
CA ARG A 278 4.59 3.53 -10.97
C ARG A 278 4.05 4.28 -12.19
N GLY A 279 3.04 3.74 -12.86
CA GLY A 279 2.40 4.33 -14.03
C GLY A 279 1.03 3.71 -14.25
N PHE A 280 0.40 4.12 -15.35
CA PHE A 280 -0.94 3.68 -15.70
C PHE A 280 -1.04 2.16 -15.91
N ARG A 281 -0.01 1.53 -16.47
CA ARG A 281 -0.03 0.09 -16.74
C ARG A 281 -0.20 -0.73 -15.46
N GLU A 282 0.53 -0.38 -14.41
CA GLU A 282 0.41 -1.04 -13.10
C GLU A 282 -0.95 -0.72 -12.46
N ALA A 283 -1.36 0.56 -12.50
CA ALA A 283 -2.65 1.02 -12.00
C ALA A 283 -3.81 0.28 -12.66
N PHE A 284 -3.81 0.20 -13.99
CA PHE A 284 -4.80 -0.54 -14.79
C PHE A 284 -4.88 -2.01 -14.34
N ASN A 285 -3.73 -2.67 -14.14
CA ASN A 285 -3.72 -4.05 -13.70
C ASN A 285 -4.37 -4.24 -12.33
N PHE A 286 -4.15 -3.35 -11.37
CA PHE A 286 -4.86 -3.42 -10.09
C PHE A 286 -6.37 -3.27 -10.26
N ILE A 287 -6.83 -2.33 -11.10
CA ILE A 287 -8.27 -2.10 -11.35
C ILE A 287 -8.91 -3.35 -11.98
N VAL A 288 -8.33 -3.90 -13.05
CA VAL A 288 -8.90 -5.09 -13.70
C VAL A 288 -8.89 -6.33 -12.81
N HIS A 289 -8.02 -6.40 -11.80
CA HIS A 289 -8.02 -7.44 -10.78
C HIS A 289 -8.98 -7.14 -9.61
N GLY A 290 -9.61 -5.97 -9.58
CA GLY A 290 -10.73 -5.66 -8.68
C GLY A 290 -10.49 -4.57 -7.65
N ALA A 291 -9.34 -3.89 -7.67
CA ALA A 291 -9.12 -2.74 -6.79
C ALA A 291 -10.04 -1.57 -7.17
N GLY A 292 -10.67 -0.96 -6.17
CA GLY A 292 -11.55 0.20 -6.33
C GLY A 292 -10.83 1.53 -6.11
N ASN A 293 -9.72 1.54 -5.39
CA ASN A 293 -8.75 2.63 -5.33
C ASN A 293 -7.32 2.11 -5.29
N LEU A 294 -6.35 2.99 -5.43
CA LEU A 294 -4.96 2.64 -5.67
C LEU A 294 -4.05 3.46 -4.75
N GLN A 295 -3.31 2.77 -3.89
CA GLN A 295 -2.34 3.40 -2.99
C GLN A 295 -0.93 3.33 -3.58
N VAL A 296 -0.25 4.46 -3.62
CA VAL A 296 1.11 4.60 -4.17
C VAL A 296 2.08 4.98 -3.05
N CYS A 297 3.26 4.37 -3.03
CA CYS A 297 4.32 4.66 -2.07
C CYS A 297 5.66 4.92 -2.77
N THR A 298 6.41 3.88 -3.12
CA THR A 298 7.81 3.96 -3.61
C THR A 298 7.97 4.97 -4.74
N ALA A 299 7.12 4.93 -5.75
CA ALA A 299 7.20 5.84 -6.89
C ALA A 299 6.95 7.31 -6.51
N ALA A 300 6.12 7.57 -5.49
CA ALA A 300 5.91 8.92 -4.97
C ALA A 300 7.09 9.45 -4.12
N MET A 301 7.98 8.56 -3.64
CA MET A 301 9.20 8.92 -2.92
C MET A 301 10.39 9.17 -3.86
N GLU A 302 10.36 8.61 -5.08
CA GLU A 302 11.47 8.72 -6.04
C GLU A 302 11.75 10.18 -6.39
N GLU A 303 13.00 10.59 -6.25
CA GLU A 303 13.44 11.93 -6.63
C GLU A 303 13.84 12.00 -8.11
N LYS A 304 13.84 13.23 -8.67
CA LYS A 304 14.18 13.47 -10.07
C LYS A 304 15.55 12.91 -10.49
N GLY A 305 16.50 12.81 -9.56
CA GLY A 305 17.83 12.25 -9.79
C GLY A 305 17.86 10.72 -9.94
N SER A 306 16.83 10.01 -9.52
CA SER A 306 16.66 8.56 -9.66
C SER A 306 15.82 8.14 -10.86
N GLY A 307 15.46 9.10 -11.74
CA GLY A 307 14.57 8.86 -12.87
C GLY A 307 13.08 8.86 -12.52
N GLY A 308 12.73 9.18 -11.26
CA GLY A 308 11.36 9.31 -10.79
C GLY A 308 10.87 10.76 -10.83
N VAL A 309 9.57 10.94 -10.75
CA VAL A 309 8.89 12.24 -10.70
C VAL A 309 8.32 12.55 -9.31
N GLY A 310 8.49 11.63 -8.37
CA GLY A 310 8.04 11.76 -6.99
C GLY A 310 6.54 12.00 -6.89
N ILE A 311 6.16 12.92 -6.01
CA ILE A 311 4.75 13.24 -5.73
C ILE A 311 3.99 13.78 -6.95
N LYS A 312 4.70 14.26 -8.00
CA LYS A 312 4.10 14.76 -9.25
C LYS A 312 3.61 13.64 -10.17
N LEU A 313 3.96 12.38 -9.88
CA LEU A 313 3.48 11.20 -10.60
C LEU A 313 1.95 11.21 -10.78
N ILE A 314 1.23 11.82 -9.86
CA ILE A 314 -0.23 11.92 -9.92
C ILE A 314 -0.73 12.57 -11.21
N GLN A 315 0.01 13.52 -11.80
CA GLN A 315 -0.42 14.17 -13.04
C GLN A 315 -0.40 13.15 -14.19
N GLU A 316 0.70 12.40 -14.34
CA GLU A 316 0.83 11.34 -15.35
C GLU A 316 -0.25 10.27 -15.17
N LEU A 317 -0.47 9.80 -13.94
CA LEU A 317 -1.50 8.79 -13.65
C LEU A 317 -2.91 9.26 -14.01
N LYS A 318 -3.24 10.52 -13.75
CA LYS A 318 -4.54 11.11 -14.08
C LYS A 318 -4.73 11.30 -15.58
N ASP A 319 -3.70 11.81 -16.26
CA ASP A 319 -3.76 12.07 -17.69
C ASP A 319 -3.85 10.76 -18.46
N ASP A 320 -3.02 9.77 -18.15
CA ASP A 320 -3.06 8.43 -18.76
C ASP A 320 -4.41 7.72 -18.51
N LEU A 321 -4.95 7.82 -17.30
CA LEU A 321 -6.27 7.23 -17.00
C LEU A 321 -7.38 7.92 -17.81
N ARG A 322 -7.36 9.24 -17.90
CA ARG A 322 -8.34 10.00 -18.70
C ARG A 322 -8.25 9.61 -20.17
N ASP A 323 -7.04 9.61 -20.73
CA ASP A 323 -6.80 9.23 -22.11
C ASP A 323 -7.29 7.81 -22.41
N TYR A 324 -7.08 6.87 -21.47
CA TYR A 324 -7.58 5.50 -21.60
C TYR A 324 -9.12 5.46 -21.58
N LEU A 325 -9.77 6.14 -20.62
CA LEU A 325 -11.22 6.19 -20.53
C LEU A 325 -11.84 6.76 -21.82
N ASP A 326 -11.32 7.89 -22.28
CA ASP A 326 -11.81 8.56 -23.51
C ASP A 326 -11.57 7.68 -24.76
N HIS A 327 -10.39 7.06 -24.87
CA HIS A 327 -10.07 6.17 -26.00
C HIS A 327 -10.98 4.93 -26.05
N LYS A 328 -11.36 4.38 -24.89
CA LYS A 328 -12.22 3.20 -24.78
C LYS A 328 -13.71 3.54 -24.74
N GLY A 329 -14.07 4.80 -24.57
CA GLY A 329 -15.45 5.24 -24.41
C GLY A 329 -16.04 4.87 -23.04
N HIS A 330 -15.18 4.68 -22.04
CA HIS A 330 -15.61 4.42 -20.66
C HIS A 330 -15.92 5.73 -19.92
N SER A 331 -16.96 5.74 -19.11
CA SER A 331 -17.32 6.86 -18.26
C SER A 331 -16.55 6.88 -16.93
N SER A 332 -16.12 5.71 -16.46
CA SER A 332 -15.41 5.54 -15.17
C SER A 332 -14.63 4.22 -15.11
N ILE A 333 -13.80 4.05 -14.05
CA ILE A 333 -13.07 2.82 -13.79
C ILE A 333 -13.98 1.62 -13.48
N GLU A 334 -15.21 1.88 -13.03
CA GLU A 334 -16.15 0.83 -12.65
C GLU A 334 -16.54 -0.07 -13.83
N GLU A 335 -16.49 0.43 -15.07
CA GLU A 335 -16.84 -0.32 -16.26
C GLU A 335 -15.85 -1.46 -16.60
N PHE A 336 -14.62 -1.39 -16.08
CA PHE A 336 -13.64 -2.45 -16.30
C PHE A 336 -13.03 -3.00 -15.00
N ARG A 337 -13.49 -2.53 -13.85
CA ARG A 337 -13.01 -3.05 -12.56
C ARG A 337 -13.38 -4.52 -12.40
N GLY A 338 -12.36 -5.35 -12.14
CA GLY A 338 -12.53 -6.78 -11.88
C GLY A 338 -12.77 -7.65 -13.12
N ILE A 339 -12.65 -7.14 -14.35
CA ILE A 339 -12.88 -7.94 -15.58
C ILE A 339 -11.92 -9.13 -15.74
N ALA A 340 -10.77 -9.12 -15.02
CA ALA A 340 -9.82 -10.22 -15.05
C ALA A 340 -10.24 -11.42 -14.18
N ARG A 341 -11.20 -11.27 -13.26
CA ARG A 341 -11.57 -12.31 -12.27
C ARG A 341 -11.91 -13.65 -12.91
N GLU A 342 -12.76 -13.64 -13.93
CA GLU A 342 -13.24 -14.84 -14.62
C GLU A 342 -12.20 -15.48 -15.55
N ARG A 343 -11.11 -14.76 -15.86
CA ARG A 343 -10.03 -15.24 -16.73
C ARG A 343 -8.91 -15.93 -15.97
N ILE A 344 -8.90 -15.82 -14.65
CA ILE A 344 -7.91 -16.44 -13.76
C ILE A 344 -8.50 -17.72 -13.23
N VAL A 345 -7.97 -18.84 -13.70
CA VAL A 345 -8.47 -20.18 -13.44
C VAL A 345 -7.35 -21.06 -12.91
N GLU A 346 -7.70 -22.26 -12.41
CA GLU A 346 -6.73 -23.26 -12.01
C GLU A 346 -5.91 -23.73 -13.22
N HIS A 347 -4.65 -24.10 -12.98
CA HIS A 347 -3.75 -24.52 -14.05
C HIS A 347 -4.30 -25.65 -14.93
N SER A 348 -5.03 -26.60 -14.32
CA SER A 348 -5.69 -27.72 -15.02
C SER A 348 -6.79 -27.27 -15.98
N GLN A 349 -7.38 -26.09 -15.79
CA GLN A 349 -8.42 -25.52 -16.65
C GLN A 349 -7.86 -24.78 -17.86
N VAL A 350 -6.56 -24.45 -17.85
CA VAL A 350 -5.89 -23.85 -19.01
C VAL A 350 -5.67 -24.91 -20.07
N ARG A 351 -6.58 -24.97 -21.05
CA ARG A 351 -6.47 -25.91 -22.17
C ARG A 351 -5.37 -25.44 -23.14
N ARG A 352 -4.37 -26.27 -23.34
CA ARG A 352 -3.39 -26.09 -24.40
C ARG A 352 -4.01 -26.55 -25.72
N LYS A 353 -4.32 -25.62 -26.61
CA LYS A 353 -4.65 -25.97 -28.00
C LYS A 353 -3.31 -26.30 -28.71
N SER A 354 -3.05 -27.57 -28.91
CA SER A 354 -1.82 -28.06 -29.57
C SER A 354 -1.69 -27.64 -31.02
N GLU A 355 -2.77 -27.24 -31.68
CA GLU A 355 -2.81 -27.00 -33.13
C GLU A 355 -2.38 -25.60 -33.55
N ASN A 356 -2.28 -24.61 -32.64
CA ASN A 356 -1.91 -23.22 -32.95
C ASN A 356 -0.81 -22.63 -32.06
N TYR A 357 -0.09 -23.42 -31.31
CA TYR A 357 1.02 -22.93 -30.51
C TYR A 357 2.30 -22.91 -31.34
N ASN A 358 2.51 -21.87 -32.12
CA ASN A 358 3.83 -21.50 -32.60
C ASN A 358 4.61 -20.93 -31.42
N GLY A 359 5.41 -21.77 -30.77
CA GLY A 359 6.14 -21.47 -29.53
C GLY A 359 7.17 -20.34 -29.63
N GLY A 360 6.73 -19.14 -29.89
CA GLY A 360 7.53 -17.94 -29.85
C GLY A 360 7.27 -17.18 -28.56
N PHE A 361 8.26 -17.13 -27.67
CA PHE A 361 8.34 -16.02 -26.73
C PHE A 361 8.51 -14.74 -27.55
N ALA A 362 7.44 -14.01 -27.78
CA ALA A 362 7.55 -12.64 -28.26
C ALA A 362 8.12 -11.79 -27.12
N ILE A 363 9.43 -11.74 -27.02
CA ILE A 363 10.09 -10.63 -26.33
C ILE A 363 10.02 -9.48 -27.33
N SER A 364 8.95 -8.69 -27.26
CA SER A 364 8.93 -7.38 -27.93
C SER A 364 9.97 -6.51 -27.22
N ALA A 365 10.99 -6.13 -27.94
CA ALA A 365 12.02 -5.17 -27.56
C ALA A 365 11.40 -3.78 -27.28
#